data_e8c93dee51fef7586496e8a9534a8865
#
_entry.id   e8c93dee51fef7586496e8a9534a8865
#
_cell.length_a   1.000
_cell.length_b   1.000
_cell.length_c   1.000
_cell.angle_alpha   90.00
_cell.angle_beta   90.00
_cell.angle_gamma   90.00
#
_symmetry.space_group_name_H-M   'P 1'
#
loop_
_entity.id
_entity.type
_entity.pdbx_description
1 polymer ?
#
loop_
_entity_poly.entity_id
_entity_poly.type
_entity_poly.pdbx_seq_one_letter_code
_entity_poly.pdbx_strand_id
1 'polypeptide(L)'
;LQNFRGTQRSEGRYVGYRALGWGQQKDGYDTVEWLARQSWCTGRVGTFGSSQAGYAQNFLAVTQPPHLVCQYMIDTGLSLFQEGYRIGGTTRPERFKGMAAVCRDPADNQRMLEEWFQHPTYDRYWKAEDCSRHFNKMNVPCMTIGSWYDFMCQGSVESYIGRQHRGGPESRGHQKLLVGPWLHGRFNKGNKVAEMEYPENAAFDMLSHMIQWFDHYLKDVDN
;
A
#
# COMPACT_ATOMS: atom_id res chain seq x y z
N LEU A 1 -11.06 -7.78 -6.25
CA LEU A 1 -9.59 -7.97 -6.23
C LEU A 1 -9.05 -7.88 -7.64
N GLN A 2 -7.95 -7.14 -7.82
CA GLN A 2 -7.25 -6.99 -9.09
C GLN A 2 -5.80 -7.45 -8.93
N ASN A 3 -5.33 -8.26 -9.86
CA ASN A 3 -3.93 -8.61 -9.95
C ASN A 3 -3.15 -7.50 -10.68
N PHE A 4 -1.89 -7.31 -10.32
CA PHE A 4 -1.00 -6.42 -11.06
C PHE A 4 -0.82 -6.91 -12.49
N ARG A 5 -0.65 -5.98 -13.41
CA ARG A 5 -0.27 -6.25 -14.79
C ARG A 5 0.91 -7.23 -14.85
N GLY A 6 0.77 -8.28 -15.66
CA GLY A 6 1.80 -9.30 -15.82
C GLY A 6 1.97 -10.27 -14.65
N THR A 7 1.03 -10.29 -13.68
CA THR A 7 1.04 -11.25 -12.59
C THR A 7 -0.18 -12.16 -12.65
N GLN A 8 -0.07 -13.37 -12.13
CA GLN A 8 -1.16 -14.34 -12.04
C GLN A 8 -1.90 -14.52 -13.38
N ARG A 9 -3.18 -14.14 -13.44
CA ARG A 9 -4.01 -14.20 -14.66
C ARG A 9 -4.10 -12.86 -15.40
N SER A 10 -3.46 -11.80 -14.88
CA SER A 10 -3.48 -10.49 -15.51
C SER A 10 -2.57 -10.48 -16.74
N GLU A 11 -3.02 -9.84 -17.79
CA GLU A 11 -2.29 -9.68 -19.03
C GLU A 11 -1.18 -8.62 -18.93
N GLY A 12 -0.40 -8.49 -20.01
CA GLY A 12 0.67 -7.52 -20.14
C GLY A 12 1.95 -7.96 -19.46
N ARG A 13 2.89 -7.03 -19.36
CA ARG A 13 4.23 -7.23 -18.81
C ARG A 13 4.32 -6.63 -17.40
N TYR A 14 4.91 -7.36 -16.47
CA TYR A 14 5.16 -6.83 -15.13
C TYR A 14 6.29 -5.80 -15.15
N VAL A 15 6.02 -4.63 -14.63
CA VAL A 15 6.94 -3.48 -14.56
C VAL A 15 7.06 -2.91 -13.14
N GLY A 16 6.83 -3.74 -12.14
CA GLY A 16 6.79 -3.29 -10.75
C GLY A 16 5.57 -2.41 -10.47
N TYR A 17 5.70 -1.50 -9.53
CA TYR A 17 4.63 -0.57 -9.18
C TYR A 17 4.48 0.61 -10.16
N ARG A 18 5.34 0.73 -11.15
CA ARG A 18 5.31 1.81 -12.15
C ARG A 18 4.01 1.85 -12.95
N ALA A 19 3.37 0.68 -13.15
CA ALA A 19 2.06 0.61 -13.79
C ALA A 19 0.92 1.16 -12.94
N LEU A 20 1.13 1.33 -11.63
CA LEU A 20 0.11 1.81 -10.68
C LEU A 20 0.26 3.29 -10.36
N GLY A 21 1.42 3.87 -10.65
CA GLY A 21 1.77 5.22 -10.26
C GLY A 21 1.52 6.26 -11.34
N TRP A 22 2.41 7.20 -11.39
CA TRP A 22 2.33 8.45 -12.16
C TRP A 22 3.03 8.42 -13.51
N GLY A 23 3.37 7.22 -14.01
CA GLY A 23 3.97 7.02 -15.33
C GLY A 23 2.96 7.05 -16.48
N GLN A 24 3.32 6.45 -17.60
CA GLN A 24 2.44 6.32 -18.77
C GLN A 24 1.25 5.38 -18.50
N GLN A 25 1.48 4.34 -17.71
CA GLN A 25 0.44 3.39 -17.30
C GLN A 25 -0.08 3.81 -15.92
N LYS A 26 -1.40 3.82 -15.76
CA LYS A 26 -2.07 4.19 -14.52
C LYS A 26 -3.15 3.17 -14.18
N ASP A 27 -2.77 1.90 -14.12
CA ASP A 27 -3.72 0.78 -13.98
C ASP A 27 -4.67 0.93 -12.79
N GLY A 28 -4.18 1.45 -11.67
CA GLY A 28 -5.00 1.72 -10.49
C GLY A 28 -6.01 2.84 -10.71
N TYR A 29 -5.58 3.95 -11.31
CA TYR A 29 -6.45 5.06 -11.68
C TYR A 29 -7.55 4.60 -12.64
N ASP A 30 -7.15 3.94 -13.72
CA ASP A 30 -8.08 3.46 -14.75
C ASP A 30 -9.11 2.50 -14.17
N THR A 31 -8.68 1.66 -13.23
CA THR A 31 -9.58 0.72 -12.53
C THR A 31 -10.60 1.45 -11.67
N VAL A 32 -10.19 2.42 -10.87
CA VAL A 32 -11.12 3.21 -10.02
C VAL A 32 -12.14 3.94 -10.89
N GLU A 33 -11.68 4.59 -11.94
CA GLU A 33 -12.56 5.33 -12.85
C GLU A 33 -13.48 4.41 -13.68
N TRP A 34 -13.03 3.20 -14.00
CA TRP A 34 -13.88 2.19 -14.63
C TRP A 34 -14.97 1.69 -13.66
N LEU A 35 -14.59 1.36 -12.42
CA LEU A 35 -15.53 0.91 -11.39
C LEU A 35 -16.62 1.95 -11.13
N ALA A 36 -16.23 3.20 -10.98
CA ALA A 36 -17.14 4.31 -10.67
C ALA A 36 -18.23 4.51 -11.74
N ARG A 37 -17.97 4.11 -12.99
CA ARG A 37 -18.93 4.21 -14.10
C ARG A 37 -19.86 3.01 -14.26
N GLN A 38 -19.69 1.96 -13.46
CA GLN A 38 -20.54 0.79 -13.56
C GLN A 38 -21.92 1.06 -12.95
N SER A 39 -22.97 0.52 -13.55
CA SER A 39 -24.36 0.72 -13.10
C SER A 39 -24.67 0.20 -11.69
N TRP A 40 -23.83 -0.69 -11.17
CA TRP A 40 -23.91 -1.23 -9.81
C TRP A 40 -23.06 -0.46 -8.78
N CYS A 41 -22.30 0.53 -9.20
CA CYS A 41 -21.45 1.37 -8.34
C CYS A 41 -22.13 2.71 -8.07
N THR A 42 -22.02 3.22 -6.87
CA THR A 42 -22.53 4.56 -6.48
C THR A 42 -21.66 5.71 -6.99
N GLY A 43 -20.56 5.41 -7.67
CA GLY A 43 -19.53 6.39 -8.03
C GLY A 43 -18.52 6.66 -6.91
N ARG A 44 -18.65 6.04 -5.75
CA ARG A 44 -17.74 6.20 -4.61
C ARG A 44 -16.93 4.93 -4.43
N VAL A 45 -15.62 5.02 -4.51
CA VAL A 45 -14.71 3.87 -4.44
C VAL A 45 -13.80 4.00 -3.24
N GLY A 46 -13.79 3.00 -2.37
CA GLY A 46 -12.82 2.83 -1.31
C GLY A 46 -11.85 1.68 -1.65
N THR A 47 -10.63 1.77 -1.13
CA THR A 47 -9.65 0.70 -1.31
C THR A 47 -9.13 0.17 0.00
N PHE A 48 -8.82 -1.13 0.06
CA PHE A 48 -8.12 -1.73 1.19
C PHE A 48 -7.07 -2.73 0.74
N GLY A 49 -6.10 -2.97 1.61
CA GLY A 49 -5.11 -3.99 1.38
C GLY A 49 -3.92 -3.89 2.32
N SER A 50 -3.22 -5.01 2.43
CA SER A 50 -2.04 -5.17 3.27
C SER A 50 -0.78 -5.35 2.42
N SER A 51 0.37 -4.97 2.97
CA SER A 51 1.67 -5.24 2.36
C SER A 51 1.79 -4.63 0.96
N GLN A 52 1.97 -5.43 -0.06
CA GLN A 52 2.02 -4.99 -1.46
C GLN A 52 0.75 -4.23 -1.90
N ALA A 53 -0.42 -4.68 -1.44
CA ALA A 53 -1.66 -3.98 -1.73
C ALA A 53 -1.77 -2.64 -0.99
N GLY A 54 -1.06 -2.46 0.12
CA GLY A 54 -0.87 -1.18 0.78
C GLY A 54 0.02 -0.24 -0.04
N TYR A 55 1.16 -0.72 -0.54
CA TYR A 55 1.99 0.04 -1.48
C TYR A 55 1.18 0.51 -2.69
N ALA A 56 0.42 -0.39 -3.30
CA ALA A 56 -0.42 -0.07 -4.46
C ALA A 56 -1.38 1.09 -4.17
N GLN A 57 -1.92 1.16 -2.96
CA GLN A 57 -2.81 2.24 -2.55
C GLN A 57 -2.08 3.59 -2.40
N ASN A 58 -0.84 3.59 -1.92
CA ASN A 58 -0.03 4.81 -1.89
C ASN A 58 0.25 5.33 -3.31
N PHE A 59 0.62 4.46 -4.25
CA PHE A 59 0.79 4.83 -5.66
C PHE A 59 -0.51 5.35 -6.27
N LEU A 60 -1.63 4.67 -6.01
CA LEU A 60 -2.95 5.09 -6.48
C LEU A 60 -3.31 6.49 -6.00
N ALA A 61 -3.12 6.80 -4.71
CA ALA A 61 -3.43 8.12 -4.17
C ALA A 61 -2.67 9.25 -4.88
N VAL A 62 -1.41 9.01 -5.29
CA VAL A 62 -0.61 9.99 -6.04
C VAL A 62 -1.20 10.29 -7.42
N THR A 63 -1.93 9.36 -8.01
CA THR A 63 -2.58 9.55 -9.32
C THR A 63 -3.89 10.33 -9.25
N GLN A 64 -4.43 10.55 -8.05
CA GLN A 64 -5.61 11.37 -7.75
C GLN A 64 -6.87 10.99 -8.55
N PRO A 65 -7.36 9.72 -8.51
CA PRO A 65 -8.62 9.39 -9.16
C PRO A 65 -9.78 10.16 -8.50
N PRO A 66 -10.62 10.85 -9.26
CA PRO A 66 -11.72 11.67 -8.70
C PRO A 66 -12.73 10.89 -7.86
N HIS A 67 -12.91 9.60 -8.17
CA HIS A 67 -13.87 8.74 -7.48
C HIS A 67 -13.27 7.92 -6.32
N LEU A 68 -11.97 8.09 -6.01
CA LEU A 68 -11.36 7.50 -4.82
C LEU A 68 -11.70 8.32 -3.58
N VAL A 69 -12.55 7.77 -2.71
CA VAL A 69 -13.12 8.48 -1.56
C VAL A 69 -12.34 8.24 -0.27
N CYS A 70 -11.88 7.02 -0.04
CA CYS A 70 -11.10 6.68 1.15
C CYS A 70 -10.22 5.45 0.93
N GLN A 71 -9.24 5.27 1.81
CA GLN A 71 -8.33 4.12 1.79
C GLN A 71 -8.21 3.49 3.18
N TYR A 72 -7.97 2.18 3.21
CA TYR A 72 -7.66 1.42 4.41
C TYR A 72 -6.42 0.57 4.15
N MET A 73 -5.29 0.98 4.71
CA MET A 73 -3.99 0.36 4.47
C MET A 73 -3.49 -0.37 5.71
N ILE A 74 -2.84 -1.51 5.50
CA ILE A 74 -2.32 -2.36 6.57
C ILE A 74 -0.88 -2.73 6.25
N ASP A 75 0.02 -2.57 7.24
CA ASP A 75 1.42 -2.96 7.14
C ASP A 75 2.04 -2.54 5.79
N THR A 76 2.05 -1.24 5.53
CA THR A 76 2.46 -0.67 4.25
C THR A 76 3.69 0.21 4.37
N GLY A 77 4.28 0.51 3.23
CA GLY A 77 5.38 1.45 3.09
C GLY A 77 5.19 2.43 1.95
N LEU A 78 6.19 3.26 1.74
CA LEU A 78 6.22 4.33 0.75
C LEU A 78 7.27 4.12 -0.33
N SER A 79 8.37 3.46 0.01
CA SER A 79 9.53 3.27 -0.85
C SER A 79 9.97 1.82 -0.82
N LEU A 80 9.93 1.16 -1.97
CA LEU A 80 10.43 -0.21 -2.09
C LEU A 80 11.91 -0.34 -1.79
N PHE A 81 12.68 0.72 -2.05
CA PHE A 81 14.09 0.73 -1.70
C PHE A 81 14.29 0.64 -0.18
N GLN A 82 13.64 1.55 0.57
CA GLN A 82 13.89 1.68 2.02
C GLN A 82 13.25 0.54 2.82
N GLU A 83 12.03 0.16 2.51
CA GLU A 83 11.27 -0.78 3.35
C GLU A 83 11.20 -2.18 2.76
N GLY A 84 11.33 -2.31 1.44
CA GLY A 84 11.18 -3.58 0.75
C GLY A 84 12.49 -4.32 0.54
N TYR A 85 13.43 -3.73 -0.17
CA TYR A 85 14.55 -4.46 -0.76
C TYR A 85 15.90 -4.14 -0.16
N ARG A 86 16.10 -2.92 0.35
CA ARG A 86 17.42 -2.45 0.81
C ARG A 86 17.33 -1.74 2.16
N ILE A 87 16.69 -2.38 3.11
CA ILE A 87 16.57 -1.84 4.48
C ILE A 87 17.96 -1.56 5.04
N GLY A 88 18.21 -0.30 5.42
CA GLY A 88 19.53 0.14 5.88
C GLY A 88 20.63 0.05 4.82
N GLY A 89 20.29 0.02 3.54
CA GLY A 89 21.23 -0.12 2.42
C GLY A 89 21.66 -1.56 2.14
N THR A 90 21.23 -2.52 2.95
CA THR A 90 21.58 -3.94 2.80
C THR A 90 20.60 -4.65 1.90
N THR A 91 21.10 -5.39 0.89
CA THR A 91 20.27 -6.22 0.02
C THR A 91 19.67 -7.38 0.81
N ARG A 92 18.39 -7.65 0.54
CA ARG A 92 17.65 -8.80 1.08
C ARG A 92 17.39 -9.81 -0.05
N PRO A 93 18.30 -10.77 -0.32
CA PRO A 93 18.24 -11.64 -1.50
C PRO A 93 16.96 -12.46 -1.59
N GLU A 94 16.46 -12.97 -0.47
CA GLU A 94 15.23 -13.77 -0.43
C GLU A 94 14.02 -12.94 -0.82
N ARG A 95 14.03 -11.66 -0.44
CA ARG A 95 12.95 -10.71 -0.79
C ARG A 95 12.92 -10.44 -2.29
N PHE A 96 14.08 -10.22 -2.88
CA PHE A 96 14.20 -10.05 -4.33
C PHE A 96 13.64 -11.27 -5.08
N LYS A 97 14.08 -12.46 -4.71
CA LYS A 97 13.60 -13.71 -5.32
C LYS A 97 12.10 -13.91 -5.17
N GLY A 98 11.57 -13.68 -3.96
CA GLY A 98 10.15 -13.82 -3.68
C GLY A 98 9.29 -12.84 -4.47
N MET A 99 9.75 -11.61 -4.64
CA MET A 99 9.03 -10.60 -5.42
C MET A 99 9.05 -10.86 -6.92
N ALA A 100 10.18 -11.34 -7.46
CA ALA A 100 10.27 -11.71 -8.86
C ALA A 100 9.37 -12.92 -9.19
N ALA A 101 9.20 -13.86 -8.27
CA ALA A 101 8.40 -15.06 -8.47
C ALA A 101 6.88 -14.81 -8.66
N VAL A 102 6.40 -13.57 -8.50
CA VAL A 102 4.99 -13.23 -8.73
C VAL A 102 4.64 -13.00 -10.19
N CYS A 103 5.63 -12.79 -11.06
CA CYS A 103 5.39 -12.55 -12.48
C CYS A 103 4.82 -13.79 -13.18
N ARG A 104 3.91 -13.55 -14.11
CA ARG A 104 3.32 -14.61 -14.93
C ARG A 104 4.35 -15.20 -15.89
N ASP A 105 5.18 -14.34 -16.48
CA ASP A 105 6.27 -14.73 -17.39
C ASP A 105 7.58 -14.88 -16.61
N PRO A 106 8.22 -16.06 -16.62
CA PRO A 106 9.54 -16.26 -16.00
C PRO A 106 10.62 -15.31 -16.51
N ALA A 107 10.55 -14.86 -17.75
CA ALA A 107 11.48 -13.88 -18.31
C ALA A 107 11.35 -12.52 -17.63
N ASP A 108 10.14 -12.12 -17.24
CA ASP A 108 9.91 -10.90 -16.46
C ASP A 108 10.49 -11.02 -15.04
N ASN A 109 10.45 -12.21 -14.43
CA ASN A 109 11.11 -12.47 -13.14
C ASN A 109 12.62 -12.21 -13.23
N GLN A 110 13.26 -12.79 -14.23
CA GLN A 110 14.70 -12.65 -14.44
C GLN A 110 15.09 -11.19 -14.69
N ARG A 111 14.36 -10.53 -15.58
CA ARG A 111 14.59 -9.11 -15.90
C ARG A 111 14.45 -8.21 -14.68
N MET A 112 13.40 -8.39 -13.88
CA MET A 112 13.19 -7.57 -12.67
C MET A 112 14.32 -7.78 -11.66
N LEU A 113 14.80 -9.00 -11.48
CA LEU A 113 15.94 -9.27 -10.60
C LEU A 113 17.21 -8.56 -11.09
N GLU A 114 17.50 -8.67 -12.38
CA GLU A 114 18.66 -8.01 -13.00
C GLU A 114 18.59 -6.49 -12.83
N GLU A 115 17.44 -5.87 -13.11
CA GLU A 115 17.23 -4.43 -12.91
C GLU A 115 17.47 -4.03 -11.45
N TRP A 116 16.93 -4.74 -10.47
CA TRP A 116 17.11 -4.40 -9.06
C TRP A 116 18.55 -4.55 -8.57
N PHE A 117 19.28 -5.54 -9.08
CA PHE A 117 20.70 -5.71 -8.74
C PHE A 117 21.59 -4.65 -9.41
N GLN A 118 21.23 -4.14 -10.57
CA GLN A 118 21.95 -3.06 -11.24
C GLN A 118 21.80 -1.71 -10.51
N HIS A 119 20.81 -1.57 -9.61
CA HIS A 119 20.55 -0.35 -8.85
C HIS A 119 20.81 -0.54 -7.34
N PRO A 120 22.10 -0.67 -6.91
CA PRO A 120 22.45 -0.96 -5.52
C PRO A 120 22.25 0.21 -4.56
N THR A 121 22.08 1.42 -5.06
CA THR A 121 21.92 2.66 -4.28
C THR A 121 20.59 3.32 -4.56
N TYR A 122 20.17 4.26 -3.70
CA TYR A 122 18.94 5.04 -3.90
C TYR A 122 19.11 6.07 -5.02
N ASP A 123 19.06 5.60 -6.24
CA ASP A 123 19.24 6.37 -7.47
C ASP A 123 17.92 6.77 -8.15
N ARG A 124 17.98 7.22 -9.40
CA ARG A 124 16.81 7.62 -10.18
C ARG A 124 15.81 6.48 -10.39
N TYR A 125 16.30 5.25 -10.47
CA TYR A 125 15.45 4.06 -10.64
C TYR A 125 14.47 3.92 -9.46
N TRP A 126 14.99 3.90 -8.22
CA TRP A 126 14.16 3.76 -7.01
C TRP A 126 13.33 5.00 -6.70
N LYS A 127 13.86 6.20 -7.01
CA LYS A 127 13.11 7.46 -6.85
C LYS A 127 11.83 7.49 -7.68
N ALA A 128 11.75 6.75 -8.79
CA ALA A 128 10.56 6.62 -9.59
C ALA A 128 9.46 5.74 -8.93
N GLU A 129 9.81 4.99 -7.92
CA GLU A 129 8.89 4.15 -7.13
C GLU A 129 8.84 4.56 -5.65
N ASP A 130 9.04 5.83 -5.34
CA ASP A 130 9.02 6.37 -3.98
C ASP A 130 7.88 7.38 -3.80
N CYS A 131 6.82 6.91 -3.16
CA CYS A 131 5.62 7.71 -2.88
C CYS A 131 5.87 8.85 -1.88
N SER A 132 6.91 8.75 -1.03
CA SER A 132 7.23 9.78 -0.03
C SER A 132 7.58 11.14 -0.66
N ARG A 133 7.91 11.14 -1.93
CA ARG A 133 8.22 12.33 -2.73
C ARG A 133 6.99 13.08 -3.24
N HIS A 134 5.80 12.53 -3.04
CA HIS A 134 4.56 12.99 -3.69
C HIS A 134 3.38 13.16 -2.72
N PHE A 135 3.62 13.36 -1.43
CA PHE A 135 2.55 13.54 -0.45
C PHE A 135 1.56 14.65 -0.82
N ASN A 136 2.03 15.74 -1.40
CA ASN A 136 1.19 16.86 -1.85
C ASN A 136 0.14 16.47 -2.90
N LYS A 137 0.28 15.32 -3.54
CA LYS A 137 -0.69 14.76 -4.47
C LYS A 137 -1.66 13.77 -3.82
N MET A 138 -1.36 13.28 -2.63
CA MET A 138 -2.24 12.38 -1.90
C MET A 138 -3.35 13.20 -1.25
N ASN A 139 -4.57 13.13 -1.81
CA ASN A 139 -5.70 13.96 -1.38
C ASN A 139 -6.92 13.09 -1.04
N VAL A 140 -6.74 12.15 -0.12
CA VAL A 140 -7.78 11.20 0.27
C VAL A 140 -7.62 10.80 1.73
N PRO A 141 -8.73 10.69 2.52
CA PRO A 141 -8.72 10.13 3.85
C PRO A 141 -8.16 8.71 3.86
N CYS A 142 -7.38 8.39 4.88
CA CYS A 142 -6.81 7.06 5.01
C CYS A 142 -6.71 6.59 6.47
N MET A 143 -7.16 5.38 6.72
CA MET A 143 -6.82 4.61 7.90
C MET A 143 -5.58 3.78 7.63
N THR A 144 -4.55 3.95 8.43
CA THR A 144 -3.31 3.18 8.36
C THR A 144 -3.18 2.31 9.61
N ILE A 145 -3.06 1.00 9.42
CA ILE A 145 -2.76 0.03 10.47
C ILE A 145 -1.30 -0.37 10.33
N GLY A 146 -0.55 -0.28 11.40
CA GLY A 146 0.86 -0.69 11.46
C GLY A 146 1.11 -1.72 12.55
N SER A 147 2.12 -2.55 12.35
CA SER A 147 2.54 -3.59 13.31
C SER A 147 3.93 -3.28 13.84
N TRP A 148 4.13 -3.25 15.19
CA TRP A 148 5.41 -2.88 15.81
C TRP A 148 6.56 -3.79 15.40
N TYR A 149 6.27 -5.06 15.17
CA TYR A 149 7.25 -6.07 14.81
C TYR A 149 7.29 -6.34 13.30
N ASP A 150 6.85 -5.35 12.52
CA ASP A 150 6.88 -5.41 11.06
C ASP A 150 8.02 -4.54 10.50
N PHE A 151 8.69 -5.05 9.48
CA PHE A 151 9.72 -4.30 8.74
C PHE A 151 9.15 -3.07 7.98
N MET A 152 7.83 -3.00 7.80
CA MET A 152 7.13 -1.86 7.19
C MET A 152 6.54 -0.88 8.23
N CYS A 153 6.77 -1.10 9.53
CA CYS A 153 6.20 -0.25 10.58
C CYS A 153 6.58 1.22 10.38
N GLN A 154 7.86 1.49 10.12
CA GLN A 154 8.33 2.84 9.85
C GLN A 154 7.61 3.47 8.66
N GLY A 155 7.48 2.75 7.54
CA GLY A 155 6.79 3.25 6.35
C GLY A 155 5.31 3.52 6.58
N SER A 156 4.65 2.71 7.42
CA SER A 156 3.25 2.95 7.82
C SER A 156 3.12 4.25 8.62
N VAL A 157 4.01 4.48 9.57
CA VAL A 157 4.02 5.72 10.37
C VAL A 157 4.37 6.95 9.50
N GLU A 158 5.37 6.84 8.64
CA GLU A 158 5.77 7.91 7.73
C GLU A 158 4.66 8.23 6.70
N SER A 159 3.91 7.22 6.24
CA SER A 159 2.75 7.41 5.37
C SER A 159 1.68 8.27 6.05
N TYR A 160 1.34 7.93 7.29
CA TYR A 160 0.42 8.74 8.10
C TYR A 160 0.92 10.18 8.28
N ILE A 161 2.14 10.36 8.76
CA ILE A 161 2.73 11.70 9.02
C ILE A 161 2.76 12.53 7.73
N GLY A 162 3.22 11.93 6.64
CA GLY A 162 3.36 12.62 5.37
C GLY A 162 2.00 13.06 4.80
N ARG A 163 1.01 12.18 4.82
CA ARG A 163 -0.36 12.48 4.37
C ARG A 163 -1.04 13.52 5.26
N GLN A 164 -0.89 13.38 6.60
CA GLN A 164 -1.50 14.27 7.58
C GLN A 164 -1.00 15.71 7.48
N HIS A 165 0.30 15.92 7.23
CA HIS A 165 0.91 17.24 7.31
C HIS A 165 1.27 17.84 5.93
N ARG A 166 1.48 17.00 4.92
CA ARG A 166 1.93 17.41 3.58
C ARG A 166 0.98 16.98 2.46
N GLY A 167 -0.10 16.26 2.80
CA GLY A 167 -1.12 15.84 1.85
C GLY A 167 -1.96 17.00 1.30
N GLY A 168 -2.84 16.70 0.37
CA GLY A 168 -3.84 17.64 -0.14
C GLY A 168 -4.89 18.01 0.93
N PRO A 169 -5.77 18.98 0.63
CA PRO A 169 -6.77 19.46 1.59
C PRO A 169 -7.63 18.37 2.22
N GLU A 170 -8.13 17.42 1.42
CA GLU A 170 -8.98 16.30 1.88
C GLU A 170 -8.18 15.21 2.63
N SER A 171 -6.86 15.25 2.55
CA SER A 171 -5.99 14.34 3.27
C SER A 171 -5.64 14.88 4.66
N ARG A 172 -5.30 16.16 4.75
CA ARG A 172 -4.87 16.79 6.00
C ARG A 172 -6.01 16.83 7.02
N GLY A 173 -5.75 16.32 8.22
CA GLY A 173 -6.75 16.20 9.27
C GLY A 173 -7.63 14.95 9.20
N HIS A 174 -7.61 14.23 8.08
CA HIS A 174 -8.45 13.06 7.82
C HIS A 174 -7.65 11.75 7.77
N GLN A 175 -6.47 11.74 8.36
CA GLN A 175 -5.67 10.53 8.49
C GLN A 175 -5.84 9.94 9.88
N LYS A 176 -5.89 8.61 9.95
CA LYS A 176 -5.89 7.86 11.21
C LYS A 176 -4.75 6.87 11.19
N LEU A 177 -4.14 6.65 12.35
CA LEU A 177 -3.08 5.66 12.54
C LEU A 177 -3.39 4.82 13.77
N LEU A 178 -3.30 3.51 13.61
CA LEU A 178 -3.34 2.56 14.71
C LEU A 178 -2.12 1.64 14.58
N VAL A 179 -1.30 1.58 15.62
CA VAL A 179 -0.13 0.70 15.67
C VAL A 179 -0.25 -0.23 16.85
N GLY A 180 -0.16 -1.53 16.59
CA GLY A 180 -0.28 -2.54 17.62
C GLY A 180 0.93 -3.49 17.67
N PRO A 181 1.00 -4.31 18.73
CA PRO A 181 2.11 -5.23 18.95
C PRO A 181 1.96 -6.49 18.08
N TRP A 182 1.91 -6.31 16.77
CA TRP A 182 1.68 -7.40 15.83
C TRP A 182 2.89 -7.66 14.95
N LEU A 183 2.87 -8.81 14.29
CA LEU A 183 3.75 -9.17 13.18
C LEU A 183 3.07 -8.84 11.85
N HIS A 184 3.82 -8.78 10.78
CA HIS A 184 3.32 -8.55 9.43
C HIS A 184 2.10 -9.41 9.10
N GLY A 185 0.95 -8.76 8.85
CA GLY A 185 -0.31 -9.42 8.51
C GLY A 185 -0.93 -10.27 9.64
N ARG A 186 -0.56 -10.05 10.90
CA ARG A 186 -1.03 -10.87 12.03
C ARG A 186 -1.75 -10.11 13.15
N PHE A 187 -2.37 -9.00 12.83
CA PHE A 187 -3.09 -8.11 13.76
C PHE A 187 -4.32 -8.74 14.45
N ASN A 188 -4.83 -9.86 13.95
CA ASN A 188 -6.00 -10.58 14.50
C ASN A 188 -5.65 -11.99 15.04
N LYS A 189 -4.37 -12.26 15.30
CA LYS A 189 -3.90 -13.58 15.77
C LYS A 189 -3.72 -13.66 17.28
N GLY A 190 -4.44 -12.86 18.04
CA GLY A 190 -4.37 -12.80 19.49
C GLY A 190 -3.39 -11.73 19.99
N ASN A 191 -3.06 -11.82 21.27
CA ASN A 191 -2.25 -10.85 22.00
C ASN A 191 -0.83 -11.31 22.28
N LYS A 192 -0.33 -12.36 21.59
CA LYS A 192 0.98 -12.96 21.87
C LYS A 192 1.91 -12.84 20.67
N VAL A 193 3.13 -12.37 20.92
CA VAL A 193 4.19 -12.26 19.91
C VAL A 193 5.47 -12.84 20.49
N ALA A 194 5.93 -13.95 19.92
CA ALA A 194 7.01 -14.76 20.46
C ALA A 194 6.76 -15.12 21.94
N GLU A 195 7.64 -14.72 22.85
CA GLU A 195 7.50 -14.96 24.29
C GLU A 195 6.75 -13.85 25.03
N MET A 196 6.43 -12.75 24.34
CA MET A 196 5.73 -11.60 24.93
C MET A 196 4.23 -11.76 24.84
N GLU A 197 3.55 -11.49 25.94
CA GLU A 197 2.10 -11.45 26.00
C GLU A 197 1.65 -10.03 26.32
N TYR A 198 0.70 -9.54 25.54
CA TYR A 198 0.14 -8.21 25.65
C TYR A 198 -1.26 -8.27 26.29
N PRO A 199 -1.82 -7.15 26.75
CA PRO A 199 -3.21 -7.11 27.20
C PRO A 199 -4.18 -7.57 26.10
N GLU A 200 -5.34 -8.08 26.49
CA GLU A 200 -6.34 -8.65 25.57
C GLU A 200 -6.78 -7.66 24.47
N ASN A 201 -6.78 -6.35 24.76
CA ASN A 201 -7.11 -5.32 23.77
C ASN A 201 -6.08 -5.20 22.61
N ALA A 202 -4.96 -5.91 22.69
CA ALA A 202 -4.06 -6.08 21.53
C ALA A 202 -4.65 -7.00 20.44
N ALA A 203 -5.67 -7.79 20.77
CA ALA A 203 -6.45 -8.53 19.78
C ALA A 203 -7.47 -7.57 19.13
N PHE A 204 -7.13 -7.08 17.94
CA PHE A 204 -7.90 -6.05 17.25
C PHE A 204 -8.87 -6.65 16.22
N ASP A 205 -10.15 -6.31 16.34
CA ASP A 205 -11.15 -6.67 15.32
C ASP A 205 -11.08 -5.71 14.13
N MET A 206 -10.12 -5.99 13.26
CA MET A 206 -9.88 -5.19 12.06
C MET A 206 -11.08 -5.19 11.11
N LEU A 207 -11.80 -6.30 11.00
CA LEU A 207 -12.90 -6.40 10.03
C LEU A 207 -14.03 -5.45 10.39
N SER A 208 -14.48 -5.47 11.63
CA SER A 208 -15.53 -4.56 12.10
C SER A 208 -15.10 -3.10 11.99
N HIS A 209 -13.85 -2.78 12.35
CA HIS A 209 -13.31 -1.44 12.23
C HIS A 209 -13.21 -0.98 10.76
N MET A 210 -12.81 -1.87 9.85
CA MET A 210 -12.74 -1.56 8.42
C MET A 210 -14.13 -1.31 7.83
N ILE A 211 -15.14 -2.08 8.24
CA ILE A 211 -16.53 -1.88 7.82
C ILE A 211 -17.02 -0.51 8.29
N GLN A 212 -16.80 -0.14 9.56
CA GLN A 212 -17.16 1.19 10.10
C GLN A 212 -16.48 2.31 9.29
N TRP A 213 -15.19 2.19 8.99
CA TRP A 213 -14.48 3.15 8.14
C TRP A 213 -15.14 3.34 6.78
N PHE A 214 -15.50 2.24 6.10
CA PHE A 214 -16.15 2.31 4.80
C PHE A 214 -17.60 2.78 4.88
N ASP A 215 -18.33 2.42 5.94
CA ASP A 215 -19.70 2.91 6.14
C ASP A 215 -19.71 4.42 6.33
N HIS A 216 -18.75 4.97 7.09
CA HIS A 216 -18.59 6.42 7.23
C HIS A 216 -18.32 7.10 5.88
N TYR A 217 -17.26 6.69 5.18
CA TYR A 217 -16.81 7.41 3.98
C TYR A 217 -17.59 7.06 2.70
N LEU A 218 -18.17 5.88 2.57
CA LEU A 218 -18.87 5.47 1.34
C LEU A 218 -20.39 5.58 1.44
N LYS A 219 -20.95 5.57 2.66
CA LYS A 219 -22.40 5.58 2.90
C LYS A 219 -22.86 6.76 3.76
N ASP A 220 -21.93 7.64 4.16
CA ASP A 220 -22.18 8.80 5.02
C ASP A 220 -22.84 8.42 6.37
N VAL A 221 -22.49 7.26 6.92
CA VAL A 221 -22.94 6.83 8.24
C VAL A 221 -22.14 7.60 9.31
N ASP A 222 -22.83 8.20 10.24
CA ASP A 222 -22.24 8.86 11.41
C ASP A 222 -21.95 7.80 12.49
N ASN A 223 -20.68 7.36 12.61
CA ASN A 223 -20.24 6.28 13.49
C ASN A 223 -18.88 6.57 14.16
#